data_5c8e9982ac99f3208403e558ee3cb726
#
_entry.id   5c8e9982ac99f3208403e558ee3cb726
#
_cell.length_a   1.000
_cell.length_b   1.000
_cell.length_c   1.000
_cell.angle_alpha   90.00
_cell.angle_beta   90.00
_cell.angle_gamma   90.00
#
_symmetry.space_group_name_H-M   'P 1'
#
loop_
_entity.id
_entity.type
_entity.pdbx_description
1 polymer ?
#
loop_
_entity_poly.entity_id
_entity_poly.type
_entity_poly.pdbx_seq_one_letter_code
_entity_poly.pdbx_strand_id
1 'polypeptide(L)'
;MAQILGIDTSNYTTSAALLDLETGEVHQEKQLLPVKAGEAGLRQSDAVFHHTRQLPELLERLRPFLAENPVCGVSVSTRPRNVDGSYMPCFLTGVGTARAVAAVTGVPLYETSHQVGHVLAALYSAGRLGACEKPFLAFHVSGGTTDSLYCE
;
A
#
# COMPACT_ATOMS: atom_id res chain seq x y z
N MET A 1 18.32 -10.38 -8.74
CA MET A 1 17.69 -9.57 -7.67
C MET A 1 16.19 -9.74 -7.78
N ALA A 2 15.48 -9.76 -6.67
CA ALA A 2 14.03 -10.01 -6.65
C ALA A 2 13.33 -8.85 -5.96
N GLN A 3 12.20 -8.39 -6.50
CA GLN A 3 11.45 -7.25 -5.98
C GLN A 3 10.05 -7.64 -5.56
N ILE A 4 9.52 -6.98 -4.54
CA ILE A 4 8.10 -7.02 -4.16
C ILE A 4 7.42 -5.75 -4.64
N LEU A 5 6.32 -5.91 -5.36
CA LEU A 5 5.43 -4.80 -5.72
C LEU A 5 4.41 -4.60 -4.60
N GLY A 6 4.41 -3.42 -4.00
CA GLY A 6 3.41 -2.98 -3.02
C GLY A 6 2.39 -2.04 -3.65
N ILE A 7 1.09 -2.23 -3.35
CA ILE A 7 0.00 -1.38 -3.84
C ILE A 7 -0.90 -0.97 -2.68
N ASP A 8 -1.21 0.32 -2.58
CA ASP A 8 -2.19 0.86 -1.65
C ASP A 8 -3.06 1.92 -2.31
N THR A 9 -4.38 1.71 -2.28
CA THR A 9 -5.39 2.64 -2.79
C THR A 9 -6.33 3.08 -1.66
N SER A 10 -5.75 3.37 -0.51
CA SER A 10 -6.49 3.91 0.62
C SER A 10 -6.88 5.37 0.38
N ASN A 11 -8.07 5.68 0.77
CA ASN A 11 -8.74 6.97 0.88
C ASN A 11 -8.26 8.11 -0.06
N TYR A 12 -7.18 8.84 0.25
CA TYR A 12 -6.80 10.08 -0.46
C TYR A 12 -5.54 9.99 -1.31
N THR A 13 -4.86 8.85 -1.30
CA THR A 13 -3.59 8.70 -2.03
C THR A 13 -3.54 7.36 -2.75
N THR A 14 -3.31 7.40 -4.06
CA THR A 14 -2.90 6.21 -4.81
C THR A 14 -1.41 6.04 -4.64
N SER A 15 -0.94 4.86 -4.24
CA SER A 15 0.49 4.60 -4.13
C SER A 15 0.87 3.21 -4.62
N ALA A 16 2.07 3.12 -5.19
CA ALA A 16 2.73 1.88 -5.56
C ALA A 16 4.23 1.99 -5.24
N ALA A 17 4.84 0.88 -4.86
CA ALA A 17 6.27 0.85 -4.55
C ALA A 17 6.89 -0.48 -4.94
N LEU A 18 8.16 -0.46 -5.28
CA LEU A 18 9.01 -1.64 -5.47
C LEU A 18 10.02 -1.69 -4.33
N LEU A 19 10.08 -2.80 -3.64
CA LEU A 19 11.10 -3.10 -2.63
C LEU A 19 12.06 -4.13 -3.19
N ASP A 20 13.33 -3.77 -3.33
CA ASP A 20 14.40 -4.71 -3.62
C ASP A 20 14.73 -5.51 -2.35
N LEU A 21 14.67 -6.84 -2.43
CA LEU A 21 14.85 -7.72 -1.27
C LEU A 21 16.31 -7.91 -0.86
N GLU A 22 17.26 -7.59 -1.73
CA GLU A 22 18.69 -7.73 -1.44
C GLU A 22 19.28 -6.44 -0.85
N THR A 23 18.93 -5.30 -1.46
CA THR A 23 19.45 -3.99 -1.05
C THR A 23 18.60 -3.30 0.01
N GLY A 24 17.30 -3.66 0.08
CA GLY A 24 16.31 -2.96 0.88
C GLY A 24 15.90 -1.61 0.28
N GLU A 25 16.33 -1.28 -0.94
CA GLU A 25 15.97 -0.03 -1.61
C GLU A 25 14.49 -0.02 -2.01
N VAL A 26 13.85 1.13 -1.85
CA VAL A 26 12.45 1.34 -2.21
C VAL A 26 12.32 2.42 -3.26
N HIS A 27 11.71 2.07 -4.40
CA HIS A 27 11.24 3.03 -5.40
C HIS A 27 9.74 3.22 -5.25
N GLN A 28 9.30 4.42 -4.95
CA GLN A 28 7.90 4.73 -4.66
C GLN A 28 7.35 5.80 -5.58
N GLU A 29 6.14 5.55 -6.09
CA GLU A 29 5.30 6.53 -6.77
C GLU A 29 3.98 6.71 -6.03
N LYS A 30 3.55 7.96 -5.88
CA LYS A 30 2.29 8.30 -5.22
C LYS A 30 1.64 9.53 -5.81
N GLN A 31 0.31 9.57 -5.76
CA GLN A 31 -0.48 10.69 -6.23
C GLN A 31 -1.71 10.90 -5.36
N LEU A 32 -1.91 12.14 -4.91
CA LEU A 32 -3.11 12.52 -4.16
C LEU A 32 -4.33 12.51 -5.09
N LEU A 33 -5.46 12.10 -4.54
CA LEU A 33 -6.74 12.23 -5.21
C LEU A 33 -7.16 13.71 -5.23
N PRO A 34 -7.80 14.19 -6.32
CA PRO A 34 -8.31 15.55 -6.36
C PRO A 34 -9.51 15.68 -5.42
N VAL A 35 -9.37 16.50 -4.38
CA VAL A 35 -10.46 16.89 -3.48
C VAL A 35 -10.88 18.29 -3.84
N LYS A 36 -12.18 18.51 -4.09
CA LYS A 36 -12.70 19.85 -4.40
C LYS A 36 -12.63 20.75 -3.18
N ALA A 37 -12.26 21.99 -3.41
CA ALA A 37 -12.21 23.00 -2.34
C ALA A 37 -13.59 23.15 -1.70
N GLY A 38 -13.65 23.06 -0.35
CA GLY A 38 -14.88 23.18 0.44
C GLY A 38 -15.64 21.85 0.66
N GLU A 39 -15.21 20.74 0.11
CA GLU A 39 -15.74 19.42 0.44
C GLU A 39 -15.06 18.83 1.69
N ALA A 40 -15.85 18.29 2.63
CA ALA A 40 -15.35 17.71 3.87
C ALA A 40 -14.73 16.30 3.68
N GLY A 41 -14.68 15.79 2.46
CA GLY A 41 -14.14 14.47 2.14
C GLY A 41 -14.41 14.05 0.70
N LEU A 42 -13.99 12.85 0.34
CA LEU A 42 -14.20 12.26 -0.98
C LEU A 42 -15.19 11.11 -0.87
N ARG A 43 -16.18 11.07 -1.77
CA ARG A 43 -17.09 9.91 -1.86
C ARG A 43 -16.29 8.68 -2.28
N GLN A 44 -16.65 7.52 -1.74
CA GLN A 44 -15.95 6.28 -2.06
C GLN A 44 -15.98 5.92 -3.56
N SER A 45 -17.07 6.22 -4.26
CA SER A 45 -17.17 6.07 -5.72
C SER A 45 -16.16 6.92 -6.46
N ASP A 46 -15.96 8.17 -6.02
CA ASP A 46 -15.01 9.09 -6.63
C ASP A 46 -13.58 8.67 -6.34
N ALA A 47 -13.32 8.15 -5.12
CA ALA A 47 -12.04 7.56 -4.76
C ALA A 47 -11.72 6.37 -5.69
N VAL A 48 -12.63 5.42 -5.84
CA VAL A 48 -12.46 4.28 -6.77
C VAL A 48 -12.16 4.76 -8.18
N PHE A 49 -12.92 5.74 -8.70
CA PHE A 49 -12.71 6.29 -10.04
C PHE A 49 -11.29 6.88 -10.20
N HIS A 50 -10.86 7.71 -9.26
CA HIS A 50 -9.54 8.35 -9.33
C HIS A 50 -8.40 7.35 -9.16
N HIS A 51 -8.51 6.41 -8.22
CA HIS A 51 -7.52 5.34 -8.06
C HIS A 51 -7.40 4.50 -9.33
N THR A 52 -8.53 4.16 -9.97
CA THR A 52 -8.53 3.38 -11.22
C THR A 52 -7.80 4.10 -12.35
N ARG A 53 -7.87 5.42 -12.41
CA ARG A 53 -7.13 6.21 -13.40
C ARG A 53 -5.65 6.37 -13.07
N GLN A 54 -5.34 6.62 -11.80
CA GLN A 54 -3.97 6.96 -11.37
C GLN A 54 -3.06 5.74 -11.23
N LEU A 55 -3.58 4.60 -10.75
CA LEU A 55 -2.74 3.44 -10.44
C LEU A 55 -1.95 2.91 -11.66
N PRO A 56 -2.53 2.76 -12.86
CA PRO A 56 -1.77 2.36 -14.04
C PRO A 56 -0.61 3.32 -14.36
N GLU A 57 -0.86 4.63 -14.27
CA GLU A 57 0.17 5.66 -14.52
C GLU A 57 1.34 5.55 -13.52
N LEU A 58 1.06 5.27 -12.25
CA LEU A 58 2.11 5.07 -11.24
C LEU A 58 2.93 3.80 -11.52
N LEU A 59 2.27 2.73 -11.93
CA LEU A 59 2.96 1.48 -12.31
C LEU A 59 3.84 1.68 -13.54
N GLU A 60 3.39 2.47 -14.53
CA GLU A 60 4.20 2.83 -15.69
C GLU A 60 5.45 3.62 -15.31
N ARG A 61 5.36 4.52 -14.32
CA ARG A 61 6.52 5.27 -13.80
C ARG A 61 7.53 4.37 -13.09
N LEU A 62 7.07 3.28 -12.46
CA LEU A 62 7.94 2.29 -11.82
C LEU A 62 8.59 1.33 -12.84
N ARG A 63 8.13 1.29 -14.08
CA ARG A 63 8.61 0.38 -15.13
C ARG A 63 10.14 0.37 -15.33
N PRO A 64 10.88 1.50 -15.29
CA PRO A 64 12.33 1.47 -15.44
C PRO A 64 13.04 0.58 -14.41
N PHE A 65 12.52 0.53 -13.19
CA PHE A 65 13.09 -0.28 -12.10
C PHE A 65 12.72 -1.76 -12.19
N LEU A 66 11.69 -2.10 -12.97
CA LEU A 66 11.28 -3.49 -13.24
C LEU A 66 12.14 -4.17 -14.31
N ALA A 67 12.83 -3.40 -15.15
CA ALA A 67 13.61 -3.94 -16.27
C ALA A 67 14.81 -4.77 -15.81
N GLU A 68 15.38 -4.43 -14.66
CA GLU A 68 16.59 -5.07 -14.13
C GLU A 68 16.27 -6.21 -13.14
N ASN A 69 15.13 -6.11 -12.45
CA ASN A 69 14.79 -7.01 -11.37
C ASN A 69 13.33 -7.48 -11.48
N PRO A 70 13.07 -8.77 -11.66
CA PRO A 70 11.70 -9.28 -11.79
C PRO A 70 10.94 -9.16 -10.45
N VAL A 71 9.63 -8.89 -10.55
CA VAL A 71 8.72 -9.00 -9.41
C VAL A 71 8.59 -10.47 -9.01
N CYS A 72 8.85 -10.79 -7.75
CA CYS A 72 8.71 -12.12 -7.19
C CYS A 72 7.51 -12.26 -6.23
N GLY A 73 6.79 -11.18 -5.97
CA GLY A 73 5.57 -11.17 -5.18
C GLY A 73 4.86 -9.82 -5.25
N VAL A 74 3.57 -9.82 -4.97
CA VAL A 74 2.75 -8.62 -4.89
C VAL A 74 2.15 -8.52 -3.50
N SER A 75 2.23 -7.34 -2.88
CA SER A 75 1.57 -7.02 -1.61
C SER A 75 0.54 -5.93 -1.82
N VAL A 76 -0.62 -6.05 -1.17
CA VAL A 76 -1.70 -5.07 -1.32
C VAL A 76 -2.45 -4.83 -0.02
N SER A 77 -2.76 -3.58 0.27
CA SER A 77 -3.71 -3.23 1.32
C SER A 77 -5.13 -3.54 0.85
N THR A 78 -5.84 -4.39 1.60
CA THR A 78 -7.21 -4.84 1.27
C THR A 78 -8.29 -4.17 2.10
N ARG A 79 -7.90 -3.53 3.21
CA ARG A 79 -8.79 -2.95 4.22
C ARG A 79 -8.08 -1.91 5.07
N PRO A 80 -8.82 -1.01 5.75
CA PRO A 80 -8.22 -0.01 6.64
C PRO A 80 -7.43 -0.62 7.81
N ARG A 81 -8.01 -1.60 8.51
CA ARG A 81 -7.50 -2.21 9.76
C ARG A 81 -7.70 -3.71 9.78
N ASN A 82 -6.93 -4.42 10.62
CA ASN A 82 -7.08 -5.85 10.87
C ASN A 82 -8.17 -6.14 11.91
N VAL A 83 -9.40 -5.66 11.66
CA VAL A 83 -10.58 -5.95 12.48
C VAL A 83 -11.73 -6.40 11.59
N ASP A 84 -12.60 -7.24 12.12
CA ASP A 84 -13.76 -7.73 11.40
C ASP A 84 -14.66 -6.59 10.95
N GLY A 85 -15.16 -6.68 9.72
CA GLY A 85 -16.00 -5.64 9.13
C GLY A 85 -15.25 -4.38 8.66
N SER A 86 -13.93 -4.30 8.80
CA SER A 86 -13.14 -3.21 8.27
C SER A 86 -13.11 -3.29 6.74
N TYR A 87 -13.88 -2.41 6.09
CA TYR A 87 -14.03 -2.39 4.63
C TYR A 87 -14.23 -0.96 4.12
N MET A 88 -13.60 -0.65 3.00
CA MET A 88 -13.86 0.57 2.22
C MET A 88 -13.73 0.25 0.72
N PRO A 89 -14.68 0.69 -0.13
CA PRO A 89 -14.67 0.43 -1.58
C PRO A 89 -13.41 0.88 -2.31
N CYS A 90 -12.74 1.93 -1.87
CA CYS A 90 -11.51 2.45 -2.50
C CYS A 90 -10.39 1.40 -2.61
N PHE A 91 -10.33 0.41 -1.71
CA PHE A 91 -9.34 -0.67 -1.79
C PHE A 91 -9.55 -1.62 -2.97
N LEU A 92 -10.76 -1.70 -3.53
CA LEU A 92 -11.06 -2.62 -4.64
C LEU A 92 -10.18 -2.41 -5.86
N THR A 93 -9.79 -1.18 -6.15
CA THR A 93 -8.89 -0.88 -7.28
C THR A 93 -7.52 -1.52 -7.09
N GLY A 94 -6.91 -1.31 -5.93
CA GLY A 94 -5.61 -1.90 -5.59
C GLY A 94 -5.66 -3.42 -5.58
N VAL A 95 -6.68 -3.99 -4.93
CA VAL A 95 -6.90 -5.44 -4.85
C VAL A 95 -7.09 -6.05 -6.25
N GLY A 96 -7.91 -5.46 -7.09
CA GLY A 96 -8.15 -5.93 -8.45
C GLY A 96 -6.88 -5.93 -9.30
N THR A 97 -6.11 -4.83 -9.24
CA THR A 97 -4.84 -4.70 -9.95
C THR A 97 -3.79 -5.69 -9.41
N ALA A 98 -3.64 -5.81 -8.10
CA ALA A 98 -2.69 -6.72 -7.48
C ALA A 98 -2.97 -8.19 -7.84
N ARG A 99 -4.25 -8.60 -7.81
CA ARG A 99 -4.68 -9.94 -8.24
C ARG A 99 -4.41 -10.20 -9.71
N ALA A 100 -4.67 -9.23 -10.58
CA ALA A 100 -4.40 -9.35 -12.01
C ALA A 100 -2.90 -9.51 -12.27
N VAL A 101 -2.06 -8.67 -11.65
CA VAL A 101 -0.60 -8.77 -11.78
C VAL A 101 -0.09 -10.11 -11.28
N ALA A 102 -0.47 -10.51 -10.06
CA ALA A 102 -0.04 -11.80 -9.47
C ALA A 102 -0.45 -12.99 -10.34
N ALA A 103 -1.69 -12.99 -10.86
CA ALA A 103 -2.20 -14.07 -11.72
C ALA A 103 -1.44 -14.17 -13.06
N VAL A 104 -1.16 -13.04 -13.71
CA VAL A 104 -0.46 -13.00 -15.01
C VAL A 104 1.01 -13.35 -14.88
N THR A 105 1.66 -12.91 -13.81
CA THR A 105 3.10 -13.17 -13.57
C THR A 105 3.37 -14.49 -12.85
N GLY A 106 2.35 -15.12 -12.27
CA GLY A 106 2.49 -16.37 -11.51
C GLY A 106 3.17 -16.23 -10.16
N VAL A 107 3.22 -15.01 -9.60
CA VAL A 107 3.87 -14.74 -8.31
C VAL A 107 2.85 -14.74 -7.14
N PRO A 108 3.29 -14.99 -5.90
CA PRO A 108 2.40 -14.96 -4.74
C PRO A 108 1.82 -13.56 -4.49
N LEU A 109 0.59 -13.53 -3.97
CA LEU A 109 -0.12 -12.34 -3.51
C LEU A 109 -0.17 -12.35 -1.98
N TYR A 110 0.24 -11.23 -1.37
CA TYR A 110 0.20 -10.99 0.07
C TYR A 110 -0.83 -9.89 0.37
N GLU A 111 -1.79 -10.21 1.20
CA GLU A 111 -2.83 -9.26 1.64
C GLU A 111 -2.52 -8.70 3.02
N THR A 112 -2.65 -7.39 3.18
CA THR A 112 -2.43 -6.70 4.44
C THR A 112 -3.49 -5.63 4.68
N SER A 113 -3.40 -4.89 5.78
CA SER A 113 -4.21 -3.69 6.01
C SER A 113 -3.38 -2.42 5.81
N HIS A 114 -4.06 -1.32 5.50
CA HIS A 114 -3.44 -0.01 5.39
C HIS A 114 -2.72 0.40 6.70
N GLN A 115 -3.31 0.08 7.86
CA GLN A 115 -2.72 0.36 9.16
C GLN A 115 -1.39 -0.39 9.36
N VAL A 116 -1.30 -1.67 8.96
CA VAL A 116 -0.04 -2.43 8.99
C VAL A 116 0.99 -1.78 8.06
N GLY A 117 0.56 -1.34 6.87
CA GLY A 117 1.43 -0.61 5.94
C GLY A 117 2.07 0.64 6.58
N HIS A 118 1.30 1.42 7.34
CA HIS A 118 1.82 2.59 8.07
C HIS A 118 2.86 2.21 9.13
N VAL A 119 2.60 1.16 9.91
CA VAL A 119 3.54 0.68 10.93
C VAL A 119 4.86 0.24 10.28
N LEU A 120 4.78 -0.58 9.22
CA LEU A 120 5.96 -1.06 8.51
C LEU A 120 6.74 0.07 7.83
N ALA A 121 6.05 1.04 7.22
CA ALA A 121 6.69 2.20 6.61
C ALA A 121 7.44 3.06 7.65
N ALA A 122 6.86 3.23 8.84
CA ALA A 122 7.52 3.94 9.94
C ALA A 122 8.78 3.20 10.44
N LEU A 123 8.69 1.87 10.60
CA LEU A 123 9.84 1.04 11.00
C LEU A 123 10.94 1.04 9.93
N TYR A 124 10.56 0.97 8.65
CA TYR A 124 11.51 1.07 7.54
C TYR A 124 12.25 2.41 7.56
N SER A 125 11.49 3.52 7.65
CA SER A 125 12.06 4.87 7.67
C SER A 125 12.98 5.12 8.87
N ALA A 126 12.71 4.46 9.99
CA ALA A 126 13.53 4.53 11.20
C ALA A 126 14.74 3.56 11.19
N GLY A 127 14.89 2.71 10.15
CA GLY A 127 15.90 1.65 10.10
C GLY A 127 15.68 0.57 11.18
N ARG A 128 14.44 0.31 11.56
CA ARG A 128 14.07 -0.55 12.70
C ARG A 128 13.16 -1.72 12.30
N LEU A 129 13.20 -2.19 11.06
CA LEU A 129 12.41 -3.35 10.60
C LEU A 129 12.65 -4.61 11.46
N GLY A 130 13.85 -4.79 12.02
CA GLY A 130 14.13 -5.89 12.95
C GLY A 130 13.26 -5.88 14.21
N ALA A 131 12.54 -4.80 14.53
CA ALA A 131 11.57 -4.78 15.61
C ALA A 131 10.40 -5.75 15.36
N CYS A 132 10.11 -6.10 14.09
CA CYS A 132 9.07 -7.07 13.74
C CYS A 132 9.39 -8.52 14.14
N GLU A 133 10.62 -8.81 14.55
CA GLU A 133 11.02 -10.14 15.02
C GLU A 133 10.52 -10.47 16.44
N LYS A 134 10.00 -9.48 17.14
CA LYS A 134 9.49 -9.59 18.52
C LYS A 134 8.19 -8.80 18.66
N PRO A 135 7.28 -9.20 19.56
CA PRO A 135 6.09 -8.42 19.85
C PRO A 135 6.45 -7.00 20.33
N PHE A 136 5.72 -6.01 19.82
CA PHE A 136 5.90 -4.61 20.18
C PHE A 136 4.59 -3.83 20.20
N LEU A 137 4.60 -2.66 20.84
CA LEU A 137 3.49 -1.72 20.80
C LEU A 137 3.76 -0.62 19.78
N ALA A 138 2.80 -0.36 18.91
CA ALA A 138 2.82 0.77 17.99
C ALA A 138 1.68 1.74 18.33
N PHE A 139 1.94 3.04 18.20
CA PHE A 139 0.92 4.07 18.30
C PHE A 139 0.70 4.67 16.92
N HIS A 140 -0.53 4.55 16.41
CA HIS A 140 -0.95 5.18 15.18
C HIS A 140 -1.76 6.44 15.51
N VAL A 141 -1.13 7.59 15.36
CA VAL A 141 -1.74 8.90 15.62
C VAL A 141 -2.09 9.55 14.29
N SER A 142 -3.38 9.77 14.06
CA SER A 142 -3.89 10.47 12.88
C SER A 142 -4.73 11.68 13.28
N GLY A 143 -5.11 12.51 12.31
CA GLY A 143 -5.88 13.73 12.58
C GLY A 143 -7.25 13.53 13.23
N GLY A 144 -7.79 12.32 13.25
CA GLY A 144 -9.10 11.97 13.81
C GLY A 144 -9.10 10.86 14.84
N THR A 145 -8.04 10.05 14.91
CA THR A 145 -7.96 8.89 15.81
C THR A 145 -6.55 8.66 16.33
N THR A 146 -6.47 8.10 17.54
CA THR A 146 -5.23 7.57 18.10
C THR A 146 -5.47 6.13 18.49
N ASP A 147 -4.73 5.21 17.87
CA ASP A 147 -4.83 3.79 18.12
C ASP A 147 -3.55 3.28 18.79
N SER A 148 -3.70 2.42 19.79
CA SER A 148 -2.63 1.62 20.36
C SER A 148 -2.72 0.21 19.78
N LEU A 149 -1.67 -0.25 19.14
CA LEU A 149 -1.63 -1.53 18.42
C LEU A 149 -0.62 -2.46 19.09
N TYR A 150 -1.06 -3.64 19.44
CA TYR A 150 -0.16 -4.73 19.80
C TYR A 150 0.16 -5.53 18.53
N CYS A 151 1.43 -5.57 18.18
CA CYS A 151 1.95 -6.24 16.98
C CYS A 151 2.71 -7.51 17.40
N GLU A 152 2.31 -8.65 16.86
CA GLU A 152 2.94 -9.96 17.03
C GLU A 152 3.56 -10.44 15.72
#